data_378271c6b5151741d83ffda973e9c31b
#
_entry.id   378271c6b5151741d83ffda973e9c31b
#
_cell.length_a   1.000
_cell.length_b   1.000
_cell.length_c   1.000
_cell.angle_alpha   90.00
_cell.angle_beta   90.00
_cell.angle_gamma   90.00
#
_symmetry.space_group_name_H-M   'P 1'
#
loop_
_entity.id
_entity.type
_entity.pdbx_description
1 polymer ?
#
loop_
_entity_poly.entity_id
_entity_poly.type
_entity_poly.pdbx_seq_one_letter_code
_entity_poly.pdbx_strand_id
1 'polypeptide(L)'
;MPAVEEYGVEPIPAELRTVGWRDLFAILFAFNLSPLMYVLGALAVTVGDLPLWWAAASIGLGTLTANLMLVLVARVGVDYGLPGQVAMRATFGQWGARGLTSPYRVAASAYWFAAQALAGALGFQALVAALTGDHLPLVPVALVLAALGALLAVVGFDALRYIVRVVLPLSVVFVVVVVGVYLAADEPAFRLSRVFGSPAQSFTWIGFATFVTVMCGGQLTLVTNVSDFFRYARSRRHMQVGFLAGSTTGSFVGAWVGAYGAVAIGEGNPFSAAAELTGNAVLIVALLLAVLAQTVSVNVMNVYTGGLSLVNSVPRLGRFATTALVAAASVALSAFPGFIEDAQEWFGHLGNVAAPLTGVVVADLVVIKRMRIDVGELFAPLGRYRFVRGVNGAAIAAVAAGVGVYYAVPDAWLKVAWGVAVGAAAYLVLARIQDSLGPQTESARRTSYG
;
A
#
# COMPACT_ATOMS: atom_id res chain seq x y z
N MET A 1 -23.79 8.61 -19.11
CA MET A 1 -22.82 7.53 -18.85
C MET A 1 -21.56 8.19 -18.35
N PRO A 2 -20.97 7.76 -17.24
CA PRO A 2 -19.69 8.30 -16.82
C PRO A 2 -18.64 7.90 -17.86
N ALA A 3 -17.86 8.87 -18.32
CA ALA A 3 -16.84 8.65 -19.32
C ALA A 3 -15.75 7.71 -18.76
N VAL A 4 -15.36 6.70 -19.52
CA VAL A 4 -14.16 5.89 -19.26
C VAL A 4 -13.00 6.87 -19.06
N GLU A 5 -12.12 6.64 -18.08
CA GLU A 5 -10.94 7.48 -17.86
C GLU A 5 -10.11 7.56 -19.16
N GLU A 6 -10.15 8.73 -19.79
CA GLU A 6 -9.47 8.97 -21.06
C GLU A 6 -7.96 9.13 -20.89
N TYR A 7 -7.53 9.55 -19.69
CA TYR A 7 -6.13 9.86 -19.38
C TYR A 7 -5.39 8.65 -18.79
N GLY A 8 -4.78 7.83 -19.63
CA GLY A 8 -3.94 6.72 -19.21
C GLY A 8 -2.60 7.18 -18.62
N VAL A 9 -1.58 7.30 -19.48
CA VAL A 9 -0.22 7.76 -19.10
C VAL A 9 -0.05 9.28 -19.26
N GLU A 10 -1.01 9.96 -19.80
CA GLU A 10 -0.99 11.40 -20.09
C GLU A 10 -1.22 12.24 -18.82
N PRO A 11 -0.68 13.46 -18.75
CA PRO A 11 -0.93 14.38 -17.65
C PRO A 11 -2.41 14.80 -17.58
N ILE A 12 -2.99 14.84 -16.39
CA ILE A 12 -4.32 15.38 -16.16
C ILE A 12 -4.28 16.90 -16.31
N PRO A 13 -5.15 17.52 -17.16
CA PRO A 13 -5.28 18.96 -17.25
C PRO A 13 -5.59 19.63 -15.90
N ALA A 14 -5.09 20.86 -15.69
CA ALA A 14 -5.22 21.55 -14.41
C ALA A 14 -6.69 21.80 -14.03
N GLU A 15 -7.56 22.02 -15.00
CA GLU A 15 -9.00 22.27 -14.84
C GLU A 15 -9.75 21.07 -14.25
N LEU A 16 -9.23 19.85 -14.45
CA LEU A 16 -9.81 18.62 -13.94
C LEU A 16 -9.32 18.25 -12.54
N ARG A 17 -8.34 18.98 -11.99
CA ARG A 17 -7.77 18.74 -10.66
C ARG A 17 -8.60 19.41 -9.57
N THR A 18 -9.75 18.85 -9.27
CA THR A 18 -10.79 19.45 -8.42
C THR A 18 -11.00 18.74 -7.08
N VAL A 19 -10.37 17.57 -6.87
CA VAL A 19 -10.59 16.72 -5.69
C VAL A 19 -10.09 17.40 -4.42
N GLY A 20 -10.97 17.56 -3.44
CA GLY A 20 -10.71 18.22 -2.17
C GLY A 20 -10.10 17.29 -1.12
N TRP A 21 -9.63 17.89 0.00
CA TRP A 21 -9.03 17.11 1.10
C TRP A 21 -10.02 16.16 1.78
N ARG A 22 -11.31 16.51 1.82
CA ARG A 22 -12.36 15.66 2.42
C ARG A 22 -12.56 14.37 1.63
N ASP A 23 -12.58 14.47 0.30
CA ASP A 23 -12.71 13.30 -0.57
C ASP A 23 -11.46 12.42 -0.47
N LEU A 24 -10.27 13.04 -0.49
CA LEU A 24 -9.00 12.32 -0.33
C LEU A 24 -8.89 11.64 1.04
N PHE A 25 -9.31 12.33 2.11
CA PHE A 25 -9.40 11.74 3.45
C PHE A 25 -10.33 10.52 3.44
N ALA A 26 -11.53 10.67 2.91
CA ALA A 26 -12.54 9.61 2.88
C ALA A 26 -12.05 8.36 2.11
N ILE A 27 -11.46 8.57 0.94
CA ILE A 27 -10.92 7.50 0.10
C ILE A 27 -9.79 6.76 0.84
N LEU A 28 -8.84 7.50 1.40
CA LEU A 28 -7.65 6.91 2.01
C LEU A 28 -7.92 6.33 3.40
N PHE A 29 -8.87 6.90 4.14
CA PHE A 29 -9.36 6.33 5.37
C PHE A 29 -10.04 4.98 5.10
N ALA A 30 -10.97 4.92 4.15
CA ALA A 30 -11.66 3.68 3.79
C ALA A 30 -10.69 2.63 3.24
N PHE A 31 -9.69 3.04 2.43
CA PHE A 31 -8.66 2.14 1.88
C PHE A 31 -7.81 1.48 2.98
N ASN A 32 -7.48 2.22 4.03
CA ASN A 32 -6.68 1.71 5.15
C ASN A 32 -7.53 1.07 6.26
N LEU A 33 -8.85 1.29 6.27
CA LEU A 33 -9.77 0.61 7.17
C LEU A 33 -10.29 -0.67 6.50
N SER A 34 -9.47 -1.70 6.49
CA SER A 34 -9.69 -2.93 5.73
C SER A 34 -9.43 -4.17 6.57
N PRO A 35 -9.93 -5.36 6.18
CA PRO A 35 -9.74 -6.59 6.92
C PRO A 35 -8.27 -6.88 7.26
N LEU A 36 -7.36 -6.61 6.33
CA LEU A 36 -5.93 -6.82 6.57
C LEU A 36 -5.37 -5.92 7.66
N MET A 37 -5.85 -4.68 7.81
CA MET A 37 -5.42 -3.81 8.90
C MET A 37 -5.87 -4.31 10.26
N TYR A 38 -7.05 -4.90 10.34
CA TYR A 38 -7.51 -5.56 11.57
C TYR A 38 -6.62 -6.75 11.92
N VAL A 39 -6.28 -7.60 10.93
CA VAL A 39 -5.37 -8.73 11.13
C VAL A 39 -3.97 -8.26 11.55
N LEU A 40 -3.41 -7.24 10.92
CA LEU A 40 -2.10 -6.70 11.30
C LEU A 40 -2.08 -6.15 12.72
N GLY A 41 -3.17 -5.51 13.17
CA GLY A 41 -3.33 -5.08 14.55
C GLY A 41 -3.36 -6.26 15.53
N ALA A 42 -4.04 -7.33 15.20
CA ALA A 42 -4.08 -8.56 15.99
C ALA A 42 -2.69 -9.24 16.04
N LEU A 43 -1.99 -9.35 14.89
CA LEU A 43 -0.63 -9.90 14.81
C LEU A 43 0.38 -9.09 15.63
N ALA A 44 0.22 -7.76 15.70
CA ALA A 44 1.08 -6.94 16.53
C ALA A 44 0.95 -7.28 18.03
N VAL A 45 -0.21 -7.78 18.47
CA VAL A 45 -0.43 -8.31 19.82
C VAL A 45 0.07 -9.75 19.94
N THR A 46 -0.36 -10.65 19.05
CA THR A 46 -0.14 -12.10 19.22
C THR A 46 1.27 -12.56 18.83
N VAL A 47 1.88 -11.91 17.83
CA VAL A 47 3.22 -12.22 17.35
C VAL A 47 4.25 -11.18 17.83
N GLY A 48 3.85 -9.90 17.87
CA GLY A 48 4.71 -8.82 18.35
C GLY A 48 4.80 -8.72 19.86
N ASP A 49 3.94 -9.46 20.57
CA ASP A 49 3.81 -9.43 22.05
C ASP A 49 3.62 -8.00 22.59
N LEU A 50 2.83 -7.18 21.87
CA LEU A 50 2.61 -5.78 22.18
C LEU A 50 1.29 -5.57 22.92
N PRO A 51 1.27 -4.74 23.98
CA PRO A 51 0.04 -4.23 24.55
C PRO A 51 -0.78 -3.44 23.52
N LEU A 52 -2.11 -3.41 23.68
CA LEU A 52 -3.07 -2.78 22.77
C LEU A 52 -2.59 -1.45 22.14
N TRP A 53 -2.20 -0.48 22.99
CA TRP A 53 -1.83 0.85 22.50
C TRP A 53 -0.53 0.85 21.69
N TRP A 54 0.44 0.02 22.09
CA TRP A 54 1.70 -0.10 21.38
C TRP A 54 1.55 -0.85 20.07
N ALA A 55 0.65 -1.84 20.01
CA ALA A 55 0.28 -2.51 18.77
C ALA A 55 -0.34 -1.53 17.76
N ALA A 56 -1.39 -0.79 18.17
CA ALA A 56 -2.01 0.21 17.32
C ALA A 56 -1.05 1.36 16.95
N ALA A 57 -0.24 1.82 17.91
CA ALA A 57 0.73 2.89 17.71
C ALA A 57 1.83 2.49 16.73
N SER A 58 2.33 1.24 16.76
CA SER A 58 3.36 0.76 15.83
C SER A 58 2.86 0.80 14.37
N ILE A 59 1.63 0.36 14.12
CA ILE A 59 0.99 0.40 12.81
C ILE A 59 0.74 1.85 12.37
N GLY A 60 0.17 2.68 13.24
CA GLY A 60 -0.10 4.10 12.95
C GLY A 60 1.18 4.90 12.68
N LEU A 61 2.22 4.70 13.49
CA LEU A 61 3.52 5.37 13.33
C LEU A 61 4.25 4.90 12.06
N GLY A 62 4.22 3.60 11.77
CA GLY A 62 4.77 3.06 10.53
C GLY A 62 4.10 3.67 9.30
N THR A 63 2.75 3.74 9.30
CA THR A 63 1.99 4.41 8.25
C THR A 63 2.33 5.90 8.12
N LEU A 64 2.35 6.63 9.24
CA LEU A 64 2.67 8.06 9.24
C LEU A 64 4.06 8.33 8.69
N THR A 65 5.06 7.58 9.14
CA THR A 65 6.45 7.72 8.70
C THR A 65 6.59 7.49 7.20
N ALA A 66 5.96 6.44 6.67
CA ALA A 66 5.93 6.19 5.23
C ALA A 66 5.23 7.34 4.47
N ASN A 67 4.06 7.78 4.95
CA ASN A 67 3.28 8.81 4.29
C ASN A 67 3.99 10.17 4.26
N LEU A 68 4.79 10.50 5.27
CA LEU A 68 5.63 11.72 5.27
C LEU A 68 6.65 11.72 4.12
N MET A 69 7.20 10.55 3.76
CA MET A 69 8.08 10.41 2.61
C MET A 69 7.28 10.38 1.30
N LEU A 70 6.19 9.64 1.27
CA LEU A 70 5.34 9.49 0.09
C LEU A 70 4.65 10.80 -0.33
N VAL A 71 4.36 11.70 0.59
CA VAL A 71 3.86 13.06 0.29
C VAL A 71 4.79 13.80 -0.68
N LEU A 72 6.10 13.63 -0.55
CA LEU A 72 7.07 14.26 -1.46
C LEU A 72 6.94 13.70 -2.88
N VAL A 73 6.75 12.40 -3.01
CA VAL A 73 6.56 11.73 -4.31
C VAL A 73 5.18 12.04 -4.89
N ALA A 74 4.13 12.06 -4.06
CA ALA A 74 2.76 12.38 -4.43
C ALA A 74 2.61 13.79 -5.04
N ARG A 75 3.50 14.73 -4.68
CA ARG A 75 3.53 16.08 -5.29
C ARG A 75 3.66 16.05 -6.80
N VAL A 76 4.32 15.05 -7.36
CA VAL A 76 4.44 14.91 -8.82
C VAL A 76 3.06 14.73 -9.48
N GLY A 77 2.18 13.95 -8.85
CA GLY A 77 0.79 13.84 -9.30
C GLY A 77 0.04 15.17 -9.23
N VAL A 78 0.15 15.88 -8.12
CA VAL A 78 -0.55 17.17 -7.91
C VAL A 78 0.00 18.27 -8.82
N ASP A 79 1.31 18.40 -8.90
CA ASP A 79 1.96 19.52 -9.60
C ASP A 79 1.87 19.36 -11.14
N TYR A 80 2.01 18.13 -11.62
CA TYR A 80 2.12 17.83 -13.05
C TYR A 80 0.97 16.98 -13.62
N GLY A 81 0.10 16.44 -12.77
CA GLY A 81 -0.98 15.53 -13.22
C GLY A 81 -0.48 14.16 -13.68
N LEU A 82 0.78 13.80 -13.39
CA LEU A 82 1.43 12.59 -13.90
C LEU A 82 1.07 11.35 -13.10
N PRO A 83 0.87 10.20 -13.76
CA PRO A 83 0.78 8.91 -13.09
C PRO A 83 2.13 8.46 -12.55
N GLY A 84 2.10 7.60 -11.52
CA GLY A 84 3.30 7.19 -10.78
C GLY A 84 4.38 6.55 -11.65
N GLN A 85 4.02 5.62 -12.53
CA GLN A 85 5.01 4.95 -13.38
C GLN A 85 5.67 5.88 -14.40
N VAL A 86 4.98 6.93 -14.85
CA VAL A 86 5.59 7.97 -15.70
C VAL A 86 6.52 8.84 -14.86
N ALA A 87 6.12 9.18 -13.62
CA ALA A 87 6.99 9.91 -12.70
C ALA A 87 8.30 9.16 -12.41
N MET A 88 8.27 7.82 -12.29
CA MET A 88 9.46 7.00 -12.08
C MET A 88 10.49 7.09 -13.22
N ARG A 89 10.05 7.43 -14.45
CA ARG A 89 10.97 7.64 -15.58
C ARG A 89 11.97 8.77 -15.30
N ALA A 90 11.58 9.78 -14.54
CA ALA A 90 12.47 10.88 -14.17
C ALA A 90 13.70 10.39 -13.40
N THR A 91 13.53 9.41 -12.51
CA THR A 91 14.60 8.88 -11.64
C THR A 91 15.31 7.68 -12.23
N PHE A 92 14.60 6.73 -12.81
CA PHE A 92 15.15 5.44 -13.26
C PHE A 92 15.40 5.37 -14.77
N GLY A 93 14.93 6.36 -15.53
CA GLY A 93 14.88 6.30 -16.99
C GLY A 93 13.70 5.46 -17.49
N GLN A 94 13.44 5.52 -18.80
CA GLN A 94 12.29 4.84 -19.40
C GLN A 94 12.37 3.31 -19.25
N TRP A 95 13.53 2.72 -19.52
CA TRP A 95 13.74 1.28 -19.42
C TRP A 95 13.94 0.83 -17.97
N GLY A 96 14.53 1.67 -17.10
CA GLY A 96 14.62 1.43 -15.68
C GLY A 96 13.22 1.39 -15.01
N ALA A 97 12.33 2.32 -15.39
CA ALA A 97 10.96 2.29 -14.92
C ALA A 97 10.20 1.05 -15.42
N ARG A 98 10.37 0.66 -16.68
CA ARG A 98 9.74 -0.55 -17.26
C ARG A 98 10.27 -1.86 -16.68
N GLY A 99 11.56 -1.95 -16.37
CA GLY A 99 12.23 -3.18 -15.95
C GLY A 99 12.34 -3.36 -14.44
N LEU A 100 12.23 -2.28 -13.63
CA LEU A 100 12.34 -2.34 -12.18
C LEU A 100 11.05 -1.91 -11.49
N THR A 101 10.65 -0.63 -11.64
CA THR A 101 9.57 -0.09 -10.80
C THR A 101 8.20 -0.64 -11.18
N SER A 102 7.95 -0.89 -12.47
CA SER A 102 6.67 -1.46 -12.91
C SER A 102 6.51 -2.93 -12.52
N PRO A 103 7.47 -3.85 -12.77
CA PRO A 103 7.38 -5.22 -12.29
C PRO A 103 7.29 -5.32 -10.77
N TYR A 104 8.05 -4.50 -10.04
CA TYR A 104 7.93 -4.40 -8.60
C TYR A 104 6.49 -4.03 -8.17
N ARG A 105 5.86 -3.02 -8.81
CA ARG A 105 4.48 -2.63 -8.50
C ARG A 105 3.48 -3.75 -8.83
N VAL A 106 3.68 -4.47 -9.93
CA VAL A 106 2.83 -5.61 -10.29
C VAL A 106 2.88 -6.68 -9.20
N ALA A 107 4.09 -7.05 -8.77
CA ALA A 107 4.27 -8.02 -7.68
C ALA A 107 3.64 -7.55 -6.36
N ALA A 108 3.88 -6.29 -5.97
CA ALA A 108 3.28 -5.70 -4.78
C ALA A 108 1.74 -5.66 -4.88
N SER A 109 1.18 -5.30 -6.03
CA SER A 109 -0.27 -5.29 -6.25
C SER A 109 -0.88 -6.68 -6.09
N ALA A 110 -0.25 -7.69 -6.68
CA ALA A 110 -0.73 -9.07 -6.61
C ALA A 110 -0.66 -9.62 -5.17
N TYR A 111 0.41 -9.32 -4.45
CA TYR A 111 0.53 -9.68 -3.03
C TYR A 111 -0.54 -8.99 -2.17
N TRP A 112 -0.67 -7.66 -2.28
CA TRP A 112 -1.67 -6.91 -1.53
C TRP A 112 -3.08 -7.41 -1.79
N PHE A 113 -3.37 -7.76 -3.04
CA PHE A 113 -4.66 -8.34 -3.42
C PHE A 113 -4.89 -9.68 -2.71
N ALA A 114 -3.92 -10.60 -2.77
CA ALA A 114 -4.03 -11.91 -2.17
C ALA A 114 -4.18 -11.83 -0.63
N ALA A 115 -3.35 -11.03 0.02
CA ALA A 115 -3.42 -10.83 1.47
C ALA A 115 -4.78 -10.23 1.91
N GLN A 116 -5.33 -9.27 1.15
CA GLN A 116 -6.65 -8.70 1.41
C GLN A 116 -7.78 -9.71 1.19
N ALA A 117 -7.70 -10.55 0.15
CA ALA A 117 -8.70 -11.59 -0.11
C ALA A 117 -8.71 -12.63 1.02
N LEU A 118 -7.54 -13.05 1.49
CA LEU A 118 -7.39 -13.98 2.60
C LEU A 118 -7.88 -13.37 3.93
N ALA A 119 -7.49 -12.13 4.23
CA ALA A 119 -7.97 -11.42 5.42
C ALA A 119 -9.50 -11.23 5.41
N GLY A 120 -10.06 -10.90 4.25
CA GLY A 120 -11.52 -10.84 4.07
C GLY A 120 -12.18 -12.19 4.25
N ALA A 121 -11.55 -13.28 3.79
CA ALA A 121 -12.05 -14.64 3.96
C ALA A 121 -12.05 -15.07 5.44
N LEU A 122 -11.04 -14.71 6.22
CA LEU A 122 -11.04 -14.95 7.67
C LEU A 122 -12.24 -14.29 8.35
N GLY A 123 -12.53 -13.02 7.97
CA GLY A 123 -13.69 -12.32 8.49
C GLY A 123 -15.01 -12.95 8.05
N PHE A 124 -15.11 -13.31 6.77
CA PHE A 124 -16.30 -13.94 6.22
C PHE A 124 -16.59 -15.29 6.88
N GLN A 125 -15.57 -16.15 7.07
CA GLN A 125 -15.70 -17.44 7.75
C GLN A 125 -16.22 -17.28 9.18
N ALA A 126 -15.59 -16.41 9.98
CA ALA A 126 -15.96 -16.20 11.38
C ALA A 126 -17.44 -15.75 11.52
N LEU A 127 -17.86 -14.80 10.66
CA LEU A 127 -19.20 -14.26 10.69
C LEU A 127 -20.25 -15.25 10.15
N VAL A 128 -19.91 -16.05 9.14
CA VAL A 128 -20.81 -17.11 8.64
C VAL A 128 -20.96 -18.22 9.68
N ALA A 129 -19.88 -18.65 10.30
CA ALA A 129 -19.92 -19.64 11.37
C ALA A 129 -20.83 -19.19 12.54
N ALA A 130 -20.75 -17.92 12.93
CA ALA A 130 -21.62 -17.34 13.97
C ALA A 130 -23.11 -17.29 13.54
N LEU A 131 -23.40 -17.16 12.24
CA LEU A 131 -24.76 -17.05 11.73
C LEU A 131 -25.42 -18.43 11.49
N THR A 132 -24.64 -19.39 10.98
CA THR A 132 -25.18 -20.69 10.49
C THR A 132 -24.69 -21.90 11.28
N GLY A 133 -23.62 -21.76 12.05
CA GLY A 133 -22.89 -22.87 12.67
C GLY A 133 -21.94 -23.62 11.71
N ASP A 134 -21.89 -23.26 10.43
CA ASP A 134 -21.08 -23.95 9.42
C ASP A 134 -19.67 -23.33 9.33
N HIS A 135 -18.65 -24.19 9.27
CA HIS A 135 -17.25 -23.81 9.08
C HIS A 135 -16.85 -23.92 7.61
N LEU A 136 -16.80 -22.80 6.92
CA LEU A 136 -16.35 -22.76 5.53
C LEU A 136 -14.81 -22.88 5.44
N PRO A 137 -14.25 -23.52 4.40
CA PRO A 137 -12.80 -23.60 4.20
C PRO A 137 -12.23 -22.24 3.70
N LEU A 138 -11.04 -21.85 4.20
CA LEU A 138 -10.43 -20.54 3.94
C LEU A 138 -10.19 -20.29 2.44
N VAL A 139 -9.50 -21.22 1.78
CA VAL A 139 -9.04 -21.03 0.39
C VAL A 139 -10.21 -20.86 -0.60
N PRO A 140 -11.25 -21.70 -0.60
CA PRO A 140 -12.42 -21.50 -1.46
C PRO A 140 -13.09 -20.14 -1.24
N VAL A 141 -13.26 -19.70 0.02
CA VAL A 141 -13.85 -18.40 0.32
C VAL A 141 -12.95 -17.26 -0.20
N ALA A 142 -11.64 -17.35 0.03
CA ALA A 142 -10.68 -16.37 -0.48
C ALA A 142 -10.72 -16.28 -2.01
N LEU A 143 -10.78 -17.40 -2.71
CA LEU A 143 -10.87 -17.44 -4.17
C LEU A 143 -12.17 -16.81 -4.70
N VAL A 144 -13.30 -17.04 -4.03
CA VAL A 144 -14.58 -16.41 -4.42
C VAL A 144 -14.50 -14.90 -4.24
N LEU A 145 -14.02 -14.40 -3.09
CA LEU A 145 -13.85 -12.97 -2.83
C LEU A 145 -12.84 -12.33 -3.79
N ALA A 146 -11.75 -13.04 -4.08
CA ALA A 146 -10.75 -12.64 -5.06
C ALA A 146 -11.36 -12.55 -6.46
N ALA A 147 -12.10 -13.55 -6.92
CA ALA A 147 -12.74 -13.54 -8.22
C ALA A 147 -13.74 -12.39 -8.37
N LEU A 148 -14.53 -12.09 -7.34
CA LEU A 148 -15.44 -10.95 -7.34
C LEU A 148 -14.68 -9.62 -7.48
N GLY A 149 -13.61 -9.42 -6.70
CA GLY A 149 -12.78 -8.22 -6.80
C GLY A 149 -12.10 -8.08 -8.16
N ALA A 150 -11.59 -9.20 -8.72
CA ALA A 150 -10.95 -9.26 -10.02
C ALA A 150 -11.92 -8.91 -11.16
N LEU A 151 -13.11 -9.50 -11.17
CA LEU A 151 -14.15 -9.22 -12.18
C LEU A 151 -14.55 -7.74 -12.19
N LEU A 152 -14.79 -7.16 -11.01
CA LEU A 152 -15.14 -5.74 -10.92
C LEU A 152 -13.99 -4.83 -11.37
N ALA A 153 -12.74 -5.19 -11.11
CA ALA A 153 -11.58 -4.43 -11.57
C ALA A 153 -11.43 -4.43 -13.08
N VAL A 154 -11.74 -5.55 -13.75
CA VAL A 154 -11.65 -5.69 -15.21
C VAL A 154 -12.78 -4.95 -15.92
N VAL A 155 -13.99 -4.93 -15.33
CA VAL A 155 -15.18 -4.27 -15.93
C VAL A 155 -15.05 -2.74 -15.95
N GLY A 156 -14.36 -2.12 -15.01
CA GLY A 156 -13.99 -0.71 -15.18
C GLY A 156 -13.89 0.16 -13.93
N PHE A 157 -13.20 1.30 -14.14
CA PHE A 157 -12.88 2.31 -13.12
C PHE A 157 -14.10 3.05 -12.55
N ASP A 158 -15.19 3.15 -13.30
CA ASP A 158 -16.41 3.81 -12.84
C ASP A 158 -17.03 3.13 -11.62
N ALA A 159 -16.85 1.80 -11.51
CA ALA A 159 -17.20 1.06 -10.30
C ALA A 159 -16.50 1.62 -9.06
N LEU A 160 -15.27 2.12 -9.18
CA LEU A 160 -14.48 2.61 -8.06
C LEU A 160 -15.09 3.85 -7.40
N ARG A 161 -15.65 4.78 -8.17
CA ARG A 161 -16.31 5.98 -7.62
C ARG A 161 -17.56 5.64 -6.80
N TYR A 162 -18.33 4.64 -7.26
CA TYR A 162 -19.50 4.15 -6.52
C TYR A 162 -19.08 3.33 -5.30
N ILE A 163 -18.06 2.48 -5.45
CA ILE A 163 -17.53 1.64 -4.38
C ILE A 163 -17.14 2.48 -3.17
N VAL A 164 -16.36 3.55 -3.35
CA VAL A 164 -15.91 4.39 -2.21
C VAL A 164 -17.09 5.05 -1.49
N ARG A 165 -18.13 5.48 -2.20
CA ARG A 165 -19.33 6.07 -1.58
C ARG A 165 -20.13 5.08 -0.75
N VAL A 166 -20.08 3.81 -1.07
CA VAL A 166 -20.75 2.74 -0.33
C VAL A 166 -19.83 2.15 0.74
N VAL A 167 -18.57 1.95 0.41
CA VAL A 167 -17.61 1.28 1.30
C VAL A 167 -17.29 2.13 2.52
N LEU A 168 -17.12 3.44 2.38
CA LEU A 168 -16.80 4.29 3.53
C LEU A 168 -17.88 4.22 4.63
N PRO A 169 -19.18 4.44 4.34
CA PRO A 169 -20.23 4.25 5.36
C PRO A 169 -20.24 2.85 5.97
N LEU A 170 -20.10 1.81 5.14
CA LEU A 170 -20.06 0.43 5.64
C LEU A 170 -18.84 0.16 6.52
N SER A 171 -17.67 0.71 6.19
CA SER A 171 -16.48 0.59 7.03
C SER A 171 -16.64 1.31 8.37
N VAL A 172 -17.27 2.47 8.38
CA VAL A 172 -17.58 3.19 9.62
C VAL A 172 -18.61 2.39 10.45
N VAL A 173 -19.66 1.89 9.82
CA VAL A 173 -20.65 1.02 10.48
C VAL A 173 -19.97 -0.22 11.07
N PHE A 174 -19.07 -0.86 10.33
CA PHE A 174 -18.28 -2.00 10.83
C PHE A 174 -17.56 -1.64 12.12
N VAL A 175 -16.77 -0.57 12.14
CA VAL A 175 -16.03 -0.16 13.33
C VAL A 175 -16.95 0.17 14.49
N VAL A 176 -18.03 0.94 14.24
CA VAL A 176 -19.00 1.31 15.27
C VAL A 176 -19.69 0.09 15.88
N VAL A 177 -20.10 -0.86 15.04
CA VAL A 177 -20.73 -2.11 15.50
C VAL A 177 -19.74 -2.95 16.30
N VAL A 178 -18.52 -3.20 15.77
CA VAL A 178 -17.52 -4.03 16.46
C VAL A 178 -17.12 -3.40 17.80
N VAL A 179 -16.83 -2.10 17.82
CA VAL A 179 -16.48 -1.39 19.07
C VAL A 179 -17.68 -1.40 20.02
N GLY A 180 -18.89 -1.17 19.52
CA GLY A 180 -20.12 -1.22 20.32
C GLY A 180 -20.34 -2.60 20.96
N VAL A 181 -20.14 -3.67 20.19
CA VAL A 181 -20.23 -5.06 20.68
C VAL A 181 -19.17 -5.34 21.76
N TYR A 182 -17.91 -4.91 21.54
CA TYR A 182 -16.84 -5.07 22.53
C TYR A 182 -17.14 -4.33 23.84
N LEU A 183 -17.66 -3.10 23.76
CA LEU A 183 -17.96 -2.28 24.94
C LEU A 183 -19.22 -2.73 25.68
N ALA A 184 -20.17 -3.35 24.97
CA ALA A 184 -21.41 -3.87 25.53
C ALA A 184 -21.29 -5.31 26.07
N ALA A 185 -20.15 -5.97 25.84
CA ALA A 185 -19.93 -7.35 26.26
C ALA A 185 -19.86 -7.45 27.79
N ASP A 186 -20.67 -8.31 28.38
CA ASP A 186 -20.64 -8.61 29.82
C ASP A 186 -19.42 -9.48 30.20
N GLU A 187 -18.73 -10.03 29.24
CA GLU A 187 -17.58 -10.89 29.46
C GLU A 187 -16.38 -10.12 30.04
N PRO A 188 -15.78 -10.64 31.14
CA PRO A 188 -14.68 -9.98 31.81
C PRO A 188 -13.47 -9.73 30.92
N ALA A 189 -13.27 -10.57 29.89
CA ALA A 189 -12.17 -10.47 28.93
C ALA A 189 -12.21 -9.17 28.11
N PHE A 190 -13.41 -8.68 27.79
CA PHE A 190 -13.63 -7.48 26.98
C PHE A 190 -13.75 -6.19 27.80
N ARG A 191 -13.71 -6.27 29.13
CA ARG A 191 -13.77 -5.05 29.96
C ARG A 191 -12.57 -4.14 29.67
N LEU A 192 -12.85 -2.85 29.51
CA LEU A 192 -11.83 -1.83 29.25
C LEU A 192 -10.67 -1.89 30.25
N SER A 193 -10.98 -2.04 31.55
CA SER A 193 -9.96 -2.14 32.60
C SER A 193 -9.00 -3.32 32.41
N ARG A 194 -9.48 -4.43 31.84
CA ARG A 194 -8.66 -5.61 31.57
C ARG A 194 -7.88 -5.46 30.27
N VAL A 195 -8.52 -5.00 29.20
CA VAL A 195 -7.87 -4.82 27.90
C VAL A 195 -6.78 -3.74 27.95
N PHE A 196 -7.03 -2.65 28.67
CA PHE A 196 -6.06 -1.57 28.83
C PHE A 196 -5.03 -1.79 29.95
N GLY A 197 -5.38 -2.58 30.96
CA GLY A 197 -4.55 -2.85 32.13
C GLY A 197 -3.97 -4.28 32.15
N SER A 198 -3.99 -5.00 31.02
CA SER A 198 -3.53 -6.38 30.96
C SER A 198 -2.05 -6.48 31.40
N PRO A 199 -1.75 -7.11 32.56
CA PRO A 199 -0.37 -7.29 33.00
C PRO A 199 0.36 -8.38 32.19
N ALA A 200 -0.36 -9.08 31.31
CA ALA A 200 0.18 -10.20 30.55
C ALA A 200 1.14 -9.79 29.44
N GLN A 201 1.13 -8.53 29.03
CA GLN A 201 1.96 -8.03 27.94
C GLN A 201 2.72 -6.79 28.42
N SER A 202 4.06 -6.84 28.33
CA SER A 202 4.93 -5.71 28.57
C SER A 202 5.39 -5.15 27.20
N PHE A 203 5.66 -3.86 27.13
CA PHE A 203 6.26 -3.26 25.94
C PHE A 203 7.56 -3.95 25.57
N THR A 204 7.67 -4.45 24.35
CA THR A 204 8.90 -4.97 23.75
C THR A 204 9.36 -4.08 22.62
N TRP A 205 10.61 -3.59 22.70
CA TRP A 205 11.17 -2.76 21.63
C TRP A 205 11.26 -3.53 20.31
N ILE A 206 11.63 -4.81 20.36
CA ILE A 206 11.76 -5.64 19.16
C ILE A 206 10.40 -5.78 18.45
N GLY A 207 9.33 -6.13 19.18
CA GLY A 207 7.98 -6.21 18.62
C GLY A 207 7.53 -4.88 18.03
N PHE A 208 7.73 -3.77 18.76
CA PHE A 208 7.37 -2.44 18.28
C PHE A 208 8.14 -2.05 17.01
N ALA A 209 9.46 -2.20 16.99
CA ALA A 209 10.31 -1.89 15.83
C ALA A 209 9.97 -2.77 14.62
N THR A 210 9.65 -4.05 14.85
CA THR A 210 9.22 -4.98 13.80
C THR A 210 7.92 -4.49 13.15
N PHE A 211 6.87 -4.18 13.92
CA PHE A 211 5.60 -3.77 13.34
C PHE A 211 5.62 -2.35 12.77
N VAL A 212 6.43 -1.43 13.30
CA VAL A 212 6.73 -0.15 12.63
C VAL A 212 7.40 -0.39 11.28
N THR A 213 8.39 -1.30 11.22
CA THR A 213 9.10 -1.64 9.97
C THR A 213 8.17 -2.31 8.96
N VAL A 214 7.39 -3.30 9.39
CA VAL A 214 6.40 -4.02 8.57
C VAL A 214 5.43 -3.04 7.94
N MET A 215 4.81 -2.18 8.75
CA MET A 215 3.81 -1.25 8.25
C MET A 215 4.40 -0.14 7.40
N CYS A 216 5.53 0.43 7.82
CA CYS A 216 6.23 1.44 7.03
C CYS A 216 6.68 0.86 5.68
N GLY A 217 7.33 -0.29 5.67
CA GLY A 217 7.77 -0.97 4.44
C GLY A 217 6.61 -1.31 3.51
N GLY A 218 5.53 -1.88 4.05
CA GLY A 218 4.31 -2.16 3.31
C GLY A 218 3.72 -0.91 2.67
N GLN A 219 3.59 0.18 3.42
CA GLN A 219 3.07 1.46 2.92
C GLN A 219 3.98 2.10 1.87
N LEU A 220 5.31 1.98 2.01
CA LEU A 220 6.28 2.48 1.03
C LEU A 220 6.18 1.79 -0.33
N THR A 221 5.53 0.63 -0.45
CA THR A 221 5.25 0.00 -1.75
C THR A 221 4.46 0.93 -2.69
N LEU A 222 3.74 1.91 -2.13
CA LEU A 222 3.02 2.92 -2.89
C LEU A 222 3.93 3.93 -3.60
N VAL A 223 5.24 3.98 -3.34
CA VAL A 223 6.16 4.96 -3.94
C VAL A 223 6.05 5.01 -5.46
N THR A 224 5.79 3.88 -6.09
CA THR A 224 5.72 3.75 -7.54
C THR A 224 4.39 4.15 -8.16
N ASN A 225 3.34 4.34 -7.35
CA ASN A 225 2.00 4.67 -7.81
C ASN A 225 1.25 5.70 -6.93
N VAL A 226 1.88 6.24 -5.90
CA VAL A 226 1.23 7.22 -5.00
C VAL A 226 0.73 8.45 -5.77
N SER A 227 1.41 8.86 -6.83
CA SER A 227 0.97 9.96 -7.70
C SER A 227 -0.39 9.70 -8.36
N ASP A 228 -0.75 8.44 -8.62
CA ASP A 228 -2.02 8.05 -9.26
C ASP A 228 -3.22 8.50 -8.41
N PHE A 229 -3.12 8.42 -7.09
CA PHE A 229 -4.18 8.82 -6.16
C PHE A 229 -4.39 10.34 -6.13
N PHE A 230 -3.35 11.12 -6.48
CA PHE A 230 -3.36 12.57 -6.26
C PHE A 230 -3.28 13.39 -7.55
N ARG A 231 -3.27 12.75 -8.73
CA ARG A 231 -3.22 13.46 -10.02
C ARG A 231 -4.47 14.33 -10.28
N TYR A 232 -5.57 14.09 -9.55
CA TYR A 232 -6.79 14.89 -9.56
C TYR A 232 -6.93 15.84 -8.36
N ALA A 233 -5.96 15.88 -7.45
CA ALA A 233 -6.02 16.69 -6.24
C ALA A 233 -5.97 18.19 -6.58
N ARG A 234 -6.83 18.98 -5.93
CA ARG A 234 -6.98 20.42 -6.14
C ARG A 234 -5.72 21.22 -5.79
N SER A 235 -4.94 20.79 -4.78
CA SER A 235 -3.69 21.44 -4.39
C SER A 235 -2.85 20.53 -3.49
N ARG A 236 -1.55 20.92 -3.31
CA ARG A 236 -0.62 20.24 -2.40
C ARG A 236 -1.17 20.14 -0.97
N ARG A 237 -1.79 21.22 -0.45
CA ARG A 237 -2.39 21.22 0.90
C ARG A 237 -3.54 20.22 1.02
N HIS A 238 -4.42 20.16 0.03
CA HIS A 238 -5.51 19.19 0.01
C HIS A 238 -5.00 17.76 -0.02
N MET A 239 -3.97 17.47 -0.81
CA MET A 239 -3.29 16.17 -0.84
C MET A 239 -2.66 15.84 0.51
N GLN A 240 -1.84 16.76 1.08
CA GLN A 240 -1.15 16.51 2.34
C GLN A 240 -2.13 16.20 3.47
N VAL A 241 -3.14 17.05 3.67
CA VAL A 241 -4.13 16.86 4.74
C VAL A 241 -4.92 15.57 4.53
N GLY A 242 -5.44 15.35 3.32
CA GLY A 242 -6.24 14.16 3.03
C GLY A 242 -5.43 12.87 3.17
N PHE A 243 -4.18 12.86 2.68
CA PHE A 243 -3.31 11.69 2.73
C PHE A 243 -2.85 11.37 4.16
N LEU A 244 -2.20 12.34 4.81
CA LEU A 244 -1.63 12.11 6.14
C LEU A 244 -2.73 11.77 7.15
N ALA A 245 -3.81 12.54 7.18
CA ALA A 245 -4.88 12.29 8.12
C ALA A 245 -5.67 11.01 7.77
N GLY A 246 -6.14 10.86 6.51
CA GLY A 246 -6.99 9.74 6.12
C GLY A 246 -6.28 8.39 6.24
N SER A 247 -5.09 8.27 5.65
CA SER A 247 -4.35 7.01 5.68
C SER A 247 -3.90 6.62 7.09
N THR A 248 -3.34 7.58 7.85
CA THR A 248 -2.82 7.29 9.21
C THR A 248 -3.93 6.95 10.19
N THR A 249 -5.03 7.71 10.17
CA THR A 249 -6.16 7.42 11.08
C THR A 249 -6.86 6.12 10.70
N GLY A 250 -7.01 5.82 9.40
CA GLY A 250 -7.59 4.55 8.95
C GLY A 250 -6.78 3.35 9.41
N SER A 251 -5.46 3.38 9.22
CA SER A 251 -4.57 2.31 9.68
C SER A 251 -4.56 2.16 11.20
N PHE A 252 -4.49 3.28 11.94
CA PHE A 252 -4.51 3.26 13.39
C PHE A 252 -5.81 2.67 13.95
N VAL A 253 -6.96 3.13 13.44
CA VAL A 253 -8.28 2.64 13.89
C VAL A 253 -8.45 1.16 13.53
N GLY A 254 -8.07 0.75 12.32
CA GLY A 254 -8.11 -0.64 11.93
C GLY A 254 -7.25 -1.52 12.84
N ALA A 255 -5.99 -1.14 13.05
CA ALA A 255 -5.10 -1.86 13.94
C ALA A 255 -5.61 -1.92 15.38
N TRP A 256 -6.19 -0.83 15.89
CA TRP A 256 -6.76 -0.77 17.23
C TRP A 256 -7.91 -1.76 17.41
N VAL A 257 -8.81 -1.85 16.43
CA VAL A 257 -9.93 -2.81 16.46
C VAL A 257 -9.42 -4.25 16.51
N GLY A 258 -8.47 -4.59 15.66
CA GLY A 258 -7.86 -5.93 15.62
C GLY A 258 -7.08 -6.25 16.89
N ALA A 259 -6.29 -5.32 17.39
CA ALA A 259 -5.52 -5.47 18.62
C ALA A 259 -6.43 -5.64 19.85
N TYR A 260 -7.57 -4.92 19.92
CA TYR A 260 -8.52 -5.05 21.02
C TYR A 260 -9.06 -6.48 21.11
N GLY A 261 -9.54 -7.03 19.98
CA GLY A 261 -10.02 -8.42 19.94
C GLY A 261 -8.94 -9.41 20.35
N ALA A 262 -7.72 -9.25 19.81
CA ALA A 262 -6.60 -10.13 20.12
C ALA A 262 -6.17 -10.10 21.60
N VAL A 263 -6.18 -8.94 22.24
CA VAL A 263 -5.91 -8.85 23.70
C VAL A 263 -7.01 -9.53 24.51
N ALA A 264 -8.28 -9.44 24.06
CA ALA A 264 -9.41 -10.00 24.78
C ALA A 264 -9.47 -11.54 24.73
N ILE A 265 -9.27 -12.13 23.53
CA ILE A 265 -9.42 -13.58 23.33
C ILE A 265 -8.11 -14.34 23.08
N GLY A 266 -6.99 -13.62 22.90
CA GLY A 266 -5.68 -14.26 22.64
C GLY A 266 -5.50 -14.82 21.23
N GLU A 267 -6.43 -14.55 20.30
CA GLU A 267 -6.40 -15.10 18.94
C GLU A 267 -6.02 -14.06 17.88
N GLY A 268 -5.32 -14.51 16.84
CA GLY A 268 -4.92 -13.66 15.70
C GLY A 268 -6.06 -13.28 14.73
N ASN A 269 -7.26 -13.89 14.86
CA ASN A 269 -8.41 -13.55 14.04
C ASN A 269 -9.34 -12.57 14.75
N PRO A 270 -9.30 -11.26 14.44
CA PRO A 270 -10.09 -10.26 15.13
C PRO A 270 -11.61 -10.36 14.87
N PHE A 271 -12.00 -11.09 13.83
CA PHE A 271 -13.41 -11.25 13.48
C PHE A 271 -14.11 -12.30 14.35
N SER A 272 -13.36 -13.29 14.87
CA SER A 272 -13.91 -14.28 15.80
C SER A 272 -14.45 -13.61 17.05
N ALA A 273 -13.70 -12.67 17.63
CA ALA A 273 -14.16 -11.92 18.80
C ALA A 273 -15.50 -11.20 18.58
N ALA A 274 -15.62 -10.50 17.44
CA ALA A 274 -16.86 -9.80 17.11
C ALA A 274 -18.01 -10.78 16.82
N ALA A 275 -17.70 -11.90 16.17
CA ALA A 275 -18.69 -12.94 15.84
C ALA A 275 -19.27 -13.63 17.08
N GLU A 276 -18.41 -14.01 18.03
CA GLU A 276 -18.81 -14.68 19.28
C GLU A 276 -19.69 -13.82 20.17
N LEU A 277 -19.36 -12.52 20.26
CA LEU A 277 -20.10 -11.58 21.10
C LEU A 277 -21.43 -11.12 20.48
N THR A 278 -21.57 -11.23 19.15
CA THR A 278 -22.73 -10.72 18.43
C THR A 278 -23.81 -11.80 18.32
N GLY A 279 -24.71 -11.89 19.29
CA GLY A 279 -25.88 -12.78 19.21
C GLY A 279 -26.98 -12.35 18.23
N ASN A 280 -26.81 -11.21 17.51
CA ASN A 280 -27.83 -10.61 16.66
C ASN A 280 -27.53 -10.84 15.16
N ALA A 281 -28.37 -11.60 14.49
CA ALA A 281 -28.21 -11.94 13.06
C ALA A 281 -28.16 -10.70 12.14
N VAL A 282 -28.88 -9.61 12.47
CA VAL A 282 -28.88 -8.37 11.66
C VAL A 282 -27.50 -7.70 11.73
N LEU A 283 -26.89 -7.66 12.91
CA LEU A 283 -25.54 -7.11 13.09
C LEU A 283 -24.51 -7.98 12.37
N ILE A 284 -24.59 -9.31 12.45
CA ILE A 284 -23.69 -10.23 11.73
C ILE A 284 -23.80 -10.00 10.23
N VAL A 285 -25.00 -9.88 9.67
CA VAL A 285 -25.21 -9.60 8.24
C VAL A 285 -24.62 -8.23 7.87
N ALA A 286 -24.78 -7.21 8.69
CA ALA A 286 -24.19 -5.90 8.45
C ALA A 286 -22.64 -5.96 8.44
N LEU A 287 -22.03 -6.72 9.36
CA LEU A 287 -20.59 -6.97 9.39
C LEU A 287 -20.10 -7.75 8.15
N LEU A 288 -20.85 -8.77 7.70
CA LEU A 288 -20.55 -9.53 6.47
C LEU A 288 -20.53 -8.62 5.24
N LEU A 289 -21.55 -7.77 5.09
CA LEU A 289 -21.63 -6.82 3.98
C LEU A 289 -20.47 -5.81 4.02
N ALA A 290 -20.08 -5.37 5.20
CA ALA A 290 -18.95 -4.46 5.35
C ALA A 290 -17.61 -5.12 5.00
N VAL A 291 -17.33 -6.34 5.49
CA VAL A 291 -16.12 -7.10 5.14
C VAL A 291 -16.04 -7.36 3.66
N LEU A 292 -17.15 -7.78 3.03
CA LEU A 292 -17.23 -7.99 1.59
C LEU A 292 -16.92 -6.72 0.82
N ALA A 293 -17.57 -5.61 1.17
CA ALA A 293 -17.39 -4.34 0.51
C ALA A 293 -15.95 -3.80 0.65
N GLN A 294 -15.36 -3.89 1.83
CA GLN A 294 -13.97 -3.48 2.10
C GLN A 294 -13.00 -4.31 1.28
N THR A 295 -13.10 -5.65 1.33
CA THR A 295 -12.21 -6.58 0.60
C THR A 295 -12.25 -6.33 -0.90
N VAL A 296 -13.45 -6.26 -1.47
CA VAL A 296 -13.64 -6.06 -2.91
C VAL A 296 -13.11 -4.71 -3.35
N SER A 297 -13.38 -3.63 -2.60
CA SER A 297 -12.99 -2.28 -3.02
C SER A 297 -11.47 -2.10 -3.06
N VAL A 298 -10.76 -2.57 -2.03
CA VAL A 298 -9.29 -2.49 -1.98
C VAL A 298 -8.68 -3.34 -3.10
N ASN A 299 -9.25 -4.50 -3.38
CA ASN A 299 -8.76 -5.40 -4.42
C ASN A 299 -8.97 -4.85 -5.84
N VAL A 300 -10.07 -4.14 -6.10
CA VAL A 300 -10.23 -3.41 -7.37
C VAL A 300 -9.09 -2.41 -7.59
N MET A 301 -8.67 -1.67 -6.54
CA MET A 301 -7.54 -0.73 -6.64
C MET A 301 -6.21 -1.43 -6.89
N ASN A 302 -5.96 -2.55 -6.22
CA ASN A 302 -4.73 -3.32 -6.41
C ASN A 302 -4.58 -3.81 -7.85
N VAL A 303 -5.62 -4.40 -8.42
CA VAL A 303 -5.61 -4.86 -9.83
C VAL A 303 -5.50 -3.68 -10.79
N TYR A 304 -6.22 -2.59 -10.55
CA TYR A 304 -6.17 -1.39 -11.39
C TYR A 304 -4.74 -0.83 -11.50
N THR A 305 -4.08 -0.60 -10.36
CA THR A 305 -2.72 -0.03 -10.33
C THR A 305 -1.66 -1.01 -10.84
N GLY A 306 -1.82 -2.31 -10.55
CA GLY A 306 -0.98 -3.38 -11.10
C GLY A 306 -1.10 -3.47 -12.62
N GLY A 307 -2.32 -3.41 -13.16
CA GLY A 307 -2.59 -3.44 -14.60
C GLY A 307 -1.97 -2.25 -15.33
N LEU A 308 -2.13 -1.01 -14.80
CA LEU A 308 -1.48 0.18 -15.34
C LEU A 308 0.05 0.08 -15.33
N SER A 309 0.60 -0.53 -14.27
CA SER A 309 2.05 -0.73 -14.17
C SER A 309 2.54 -1.74 -15.19
N LEU A 310 1.80 -2.83 -15.42
CA LEU A 310 2.15 -3.82 -16.43
C LEU A 310 2.06 -3.26 -17.86
N VAL A 311 1.08 -2.37 -18.15
CA VAL A 311 1.04 -1.64 -19.44
C VAL A 311 2.31 -0.85 -19.67
N ASN A 312 2.87 -0.18 -18.63
CA ASN A 312 4.13 0.55 -18.79
C ASN A 312 5.30 -0.38 -19.14
N SER A 313 5.33 -1.62 -18.59
CA SER A 313 6.35 -2.62 -18.93
C SER A 313 6.14 -3.21 -20.31
N VAL A 314 4.91 -3.59 -20.66
CA VAL A 314 4.57 -4.29 -21.91
C VAL A 314 3.41 -3.58 -22.63
N PRO A 315 3.65 -2.42 -23.26
CA PRO A 315 2.58 -1.60 -23.87
C PRO A 315 1.78 -2.32 -24.96
N ARG A 316 2.40 -3.30 -25.62
CA ARG A 316 1.78 -4.06 -26.73
C ARG A 316 0.54 -4.86 -26.31
N LEU A 317 0.45 -5.24 -25.03
CA LEU A 317 -0.69 -6.03 -24.54
C LEU A 317 -1.94 -5.16 -24.34
N GLY A 318 -1.79 -3.84 -24.20
CA GLY A 318 -2.89 -2.94 -23.90
C GLY A 318 -3.43 -3.09 -22.48
N ARG A 319 -4.33 -2.18 -22.10
CA ARG A 319 -4.83 -2.05 -20.72
C ARG A 319 -5.66 -3.26 -20.27
N PHE A 320 -6.56 -3.73 -21.13
CA PHE A 320 -7.47 -4.82 -20.78
C PHE A 320 -6.69 -6.12 -20.46
N ALA A 321 -5.81 -6.55 -21.39
CA ALA A 321 -5.05 -7.79 -21.21
C ALA A 321 -4.11 -7.74 -20.01
N THR A 322 -3.42 -6.60 -19.77
CA THR A 322 -2.55 -6.44 -18.61
C THR A 322 -3.32 -6.45 -17.30
N THR A 323 -4.48 -5.81 -17.24
CA THR A 323 -5.36 -5.84 -16.06
C THR A 323 -5.87 -7.26 -15.80
N ALA A 324 -6.31 -7.98 -16.84
CA ALA A 324 -6.77 -9.36 -16.74
C ALA A 324 -5.66 -10.33 -16.28
N LEU A 325 -4.41 -10.15 -16.77
CA LEU A 325 -3.26 -10.94 -16.33
C LEU A 325 -2.93 -10.72 -14.87
N VAL A 326 -2.89 -9.45 -14.42
CA VAL A 326 -2.66 -9.13 -13.01
C VAL A 326 -3.79 -9.68 -12.14
N ALA A 327 -5.04 -9.55 -12.57
CA ALA A 327 -6.20 -10.10 -11.87
C ALA A 327 -6.08 -11.62 -11.71
N ALA A 328 -5.81 -12.34 -12.79
CA ALA A 328 -5.65 -13.81 -12.78
C ALA A 328 -4.50 -14.26 -11.86
N ALA A 329 -3.33 -13.61 -11.94
CA ALA A 329 -2.21 -13.89 -11.06
C ALA A 329 -2.55 -13.63 -9.60
N SER A 330 -3.26 -12.53 -9.31
CA SER A 330 -3.67 -12.16 -7.95
C SER A 330 -4.67 -13.15 -7.36
N VAL A 331 -5.65 -13.60 -8.17
CA VAL A 331 -6.60 -14.66 -7.76
C VAL A 331 -5.85 -15.95 -7.46
N ALA A 332 -4.93 -16.37 -8.33
CA ALA A 332 -4.13 -17.58 -8.11
C ALA A 332 -3.31 -17.50 -6.80
N LEU A 333 -2.70 -16.34 -6.51
CA LEU A 333 -1.97 -16.11 -5.27
C LEU A 333 -2.87 -16.16 -4.02
N SER A 334 -4.15 -15.83 -4.14
CA SER A 334 -5.12 -15.93 -3.03
C SER A 334 -5.41 -17.39 -2.60
N ALA A 335 -4.90 -18.38 -3.31
CA ALA A 335 -4.96 -19.78 -2.92
C ALA A 335 -3.89 -20.17 -1.87
N PHE A 336 -2.97 -19.29 -1.52
CA PHE A 336 -1.86 -19.57 -0.61
C PHE A 336 -2.04 -18.87 0.75
N PRO A 337 -2.52 -19.59 1.80
CA PRO A 337 -2.79 -19.02 3.13
C PRO A 337 -1.56 -18.37 3.78
N GLY A 338 -0.34 -18.83 3.49
CA GLY A 338 0.90 -18.28 4.02
C GLY A 338 1.07 -16.78 3.77
N PHE A 339 0.37 -16.18 2.80
CA PHE A 339 0.40 -14.73 2.61
C PHE A 339 -0.28 -13.94 3.73
N ILE A 340 -1.13 -14.57 4.53
CA ILE A 340 -1.74 -13.94 5.71
C ILE A 340 -1.19 -14.53 7.01
N GLU A 341 -0.86 -15.82 7.04
CA GLU A 341 -0.28 -16.48 8.21
C GLU A 341 1.11 -15.91 8.53
N ASP A 342 1.94 -15.69 7.50
CA ASP A 342 3.29 -15.11 7.60
C ASP A 342 3.32 -13.65 7.09
N ALA A 343 2.22 -12.92 7.26
CA ALA A 343 2.06 -11.57 6.68
C ALA A 343 3.23 -10.64 7.02
N GLN A 344 3.76 -10.70 8.26
CA GLN A 344 4.88 -9.88 8.67
C GLN A 344 6.16 -10.12 7.86
N GLU A 345 6.44 -11.37 7.46
CA GLU A 345 7.62 -11.71 6.63
C GLU A 345 7.43 -11.19 5.21
N TRP A 346 6.26 -11.43 4.63
CA TRP A 346 5.93 -10.98 3.28
C TRP A 346 5.93 -9.46 3.15
N PHE A 347 5.40 -8.73 4.14
CA PHE A 347 5.51 -7.27 4.20
C PHE A 347 6.97 -6.84 4.33
N GLY A 348 7.78 -7.58 5.11
CA GLY A 348 9.22 -7.38 5.19
C GLY A 348 9.88 -7.51 3.81
N HIS A 349 9.54 -8.55 3.04
CA HIS A 349 10.08 -8.77 1.69
C HIS A 349 9.66 -7.70 0.68
N LEU A 350 8.46 -7.15 0.76
CA LEU A 350 8.08 -6.00 -0.05
C LEU A 350 8.78 -4.72 0.40
N GLY A 351 8.90 -4.53 1.71
CA GLY A 351 9.54 -3.36 2.31
C GLY A 351 11.02 -3.24 1.98
N ASN A 352 11.73 -4.36 1.82
CA ASN A 352 13.17 -4.37 1.55
C ASN A 352 13.55 -3.68 0.22
N VAL A 353 12.66 -3.73 -0.78
CA VAL A 353 12.83 -3.02 -2.06
C VAL A 353 12.19 -1.64 -2.01
N ALA A 354 11.00 -1.52 -1.40
CA ALA A 354 10.26 -0.26 -1.31
C ALA A 354 11.03 0.82 -0.56
N ALA A 355 11.69 0.45 0.54
CA ALA A 355 12.41 1.41 1.37
C ALA A 355 13.57 2.09 0.63
N PRO A 356 14.56 1.37 0.08
CA PRO A 356 15.64 2.01 -0.65
C PRO A 356 15.16 2.69 -1.95
N LEU A 357 14.16 2.12 -2.63
CA LEU A 357 13.55 2.74 -3.80
C LEU A 357 12.94 4.10 -3.45
N THR A 358 12.24 4.19 -2.31
CA THR A 358 11.71 5.47 -1.79
C THR A 358 12.84 6.44 -1.48
N GLY A 359 13.90 5.99 -0.82
CA GLY A 359 15.08 6.81 -0.53
C GLY A 359 15.69 7.43 -1.79
N VAL A 360 15.90 6.60 -2.83
CA VAL A 360 16.41 7.05 -4.13
C VAL A 360 15.49 8.07 -4.78
N VAL A 361 14.17 7.80 -4.86
CA VAL A 361 13.19 8.69 -5.49
C VAL A 361 13.10 10.02 -4.76
N VAL A 362 13.04 10.01 -3.43
CA VAL A 362 12.97 11.23 -2.62
C VAL A 362 14.26 12.03 -2.76
N ALA A 363 15.43 11.40 -2.70
CA ALA A 363 16.72 12.09 -2.89
C ALA A 363 16.82 12.72 -4.28
N ASP A 364 16.38 12.02 -5.32
CA ASP A 364 16.37 12.52 -6.69
C ASP A 364 15.42 13.72 -6.85
N LEU A 365 14.18 13.57 -6.40
CA LEU A 365 13.17 14.61 -6.55
C LEU A 365 13.49 15.85 -5.72
N VAL A 366 13.91 15.68 -4.47
CA VAL A 366 14.09 16.81 -3.53
C VAL A 366 15.46 17.46 -3.70
N VAL A 367 16.53 16.67 -3.73
CA VAL A 367 17.91 17.21 -3.70
C VAL A 367 18.41 17.52 -5.11
N ILE A 368 18.33 16.54 -6.04
CA ILE A 368 18.88 16.72 -7.38
C ILE A 368 17.98 17.59 -8.25
N LYS A 369 16.69 17.23 -8.36
CA LYS A 369 15.73 17.91 -9.23
C LYS A 369 15.04 19.12 -8.60
N ARG A 370 15.15 19.28 -7.27
CA ARG A 370 14.48 20.36 -6.51
C ARG A 370 12.99 20.46 -6.84
N MET A 371 12.34 19.31 -6.94
CA MET A 371 10.93 19.15 -7.31
C MET A 371 10.54 19.73 -8.68
N ARG A 372 11.49 19.84 -9.62
CA ARG A 372 11.24 20.32 -10.99
C ARG A 372 11.42 19.16 -11.97
N ILE A 373 10.37 18.84 -12.69
CA ILE A 373 10.35 17.81 -13.73
C ILE A 373 9.92 18.46 -15.04
N ASP A 374 10.70 18.24 -16.08
CA ASP A 374 10.30 18.58 -17.44
C ASP A 374 9.42 17.45 -17.99
N VAL A 375 8.12 17.71 -18.09
CA VAL A 375 7.14 16.70 -18.49
C VAL A 375 7.35 16.27 -19.96
N GLY A 376 7.71 17.19 -20.84
CA GLY A 376 7.99 16.87 -22.26
C GLY A 376 9.12 15.88 -22.40
N GLU A 377 10.18 16.03 -21.64
CA GLU A 377 11.38 15.20 -21.66
C GLU A 377 11.12 13.76 -21.15
N LEU A 378 10.07 13.51 -20.39
CA LEU A 378 9.68 12.16 -19.93
C LEU A 378 9.16 11.28 -21.08
N PHE A 379 8.66 11.91 -22.12
CA PHE A 379 8.09 11.23 -23.31
C PHE A 379 9.02 11.26 -24.50
N ALA A 380 10.04 12.14 -24.49
CA ALA A 380 10.98 12.30 -25.61
C ALA A 380 11.91 11.08 -25.71
N PRO A 381 12.04 10.45 -26.90
CA PRO A 381 12.91 9.28 -27.09
C PRO A 381 14.39 9.53 -26.80
N LEU A 382 14.85 10.77 -27.00
CA LEU A 382 16.22 11.24 -26.75
C LEU A 382 16.27 12.30 -25.65
N GLY A 383 15.26 12.33 -24.78
CA GLY A 383 15.10 13.33 -23.75
C GLY A 383 16.15 13.20 -22.62
N ARG A 384 16.17 14.23 -21.76
CA ARG A 384 17.06 14.38 -20.61
C ARG A 384 17.05 13.15 -19.68
N TYR A 385 15.92 12.44 -19.55
CA TYR A 385 15.77 11.28 -18.68
C TYR A 385 16.09 9.96 -19.37
N ARG A 386 16.77 9.99 -20.52
CA ARG A 386 17.18 8.77 -21.22
C ARG A 386 18.29 8.02 -20.49
N PHE A 387 19.18 8.75 -19.78
CA PHE A 387 20.37 8.17 -19.16
C PHE A 387 21.16 7.24 -20.11
N VAL A 388 21.89 6.26 -19.59
CA VAL A 388 22.62 5.30 -20.44
C VAL A 388 21.66 4.20 -20.92
N ARG A 389 21.38 4.17 -22.21
CA ARG A 389 20.45 3.19 -22.83
C ARG A 389 19.06 3.14 -22.18
N GLY A 390 18.58 4.26 -21.67
CA GLY A 390 17.26 4.36 -21.04
C GLY A 390 17.22 3.93 -19.56
N VAL A 391 18.39 3.71 -18.94
CA VAL A 391 18.50 3.23 -17.55
C VAL A 391 19.42 4.14 -16.76
N ASN A 392 18.99 4.57 -15.57
CA ASN A 392 19.83 5.25 -14.59
C ASN A 392 20.55 4.21 -13.72
N GLY A 393 21.79 3.87 -14.09
CA GLY A 393 22.59 2.89 -13.37
C GLY A 393 22.87 3.25 -11.92
N ALA A 394 23.09 4.55 -11.64
CA ALA A 394 23.29 5.05 -10.27
C ALA A 394 22.07 4.77 -9.38
N ALA A 395 20.84 4.98 -9.90
CA ALA A 395 19.62 4.72 -9.16
C ALA A 395 19.44 3.22 -8.86
N ILE A 396 19.70 2.34 -9.83
CA ILE A 396 19.59 0.89 -9.64
C ILE A 396 20.63 0.39 -8.63
N ALA A 397 21.88 0.81 -8.76
CA ALA A 397 22.94 0.43 -7.84
C ALA A 397 22.66 0.90 -6.39
N ALA A 398 22.09 2.11 -6.24
CA ALA A 398 21.70 2.64 -4.94
C ALA A 398 20.55 1.85 -4.31
N VAL A 399 19.53 1.45 -5.09
CA VAL A 399 18.48 0.55 -4.59
C VAL A 399 19.09 -0.78 -4.14
N ALA A 400 19.96 -1.39 -4.93
CA ALA A 400 20.63 -2.65 -4.57
C ALA A 400 21.45 -2.53 -3.27
N ALA A 401 22.20 -1.43 -3.09
CA ALA A 401 22.95 -1.16 -1.86
C ALA A 401 22.01 -1.06 -0.64
N GLY A 402 20.89 -0.35 -0.78
CA GLY A 402 19.90 -0.23 0.29
C GLY A 402 19.21 -1.55 0.62
N VAL A 403 18.93 -2.40 -0.37
CA VAL A 403 18.43 -3.78 -0.17
C VAL A 403 19.44 -4.60 0.62
N GLY A 404 20.72 -4.55 0.26
CA GLY A 404 21.78 -5.26 0.99
C GLY A 404 21.85 -4.85 2.47
N VAL A 405 21.78 -3.56 2.76
CA VAL A 405 21.77 -3.05 4.13
C VAL A 405 20.51 -3.43 4.88
N TYR A 406 19.34 -3.40 4.24
CA TYR A 406 18.09 -3.82 4.86
C TYR A 406 18.18 -5.25 5.43
N TYR A 407 18.82 -6.18 4.72
CA TYR A 407 19.02 -7.55 5.20
C TYR A 407 20.15 -7.70 6.23
N ALA A 408 21.13 -6.80 6.20
CA ALA A 408 22.26 -6.83 7.14
C ALA A 408 21.92 -6.25 8.51
N VAL A 409 20.88 -5.41 8.61
CA VAL A 409 20.51 -4.71 9.85
C VAL A 409 19.55 -5.57 10.68
N PRO A 410 19.75 -5.70 12.01
CA PRO A 410 18.84 -6.39 12.92
C PRO A 410 17.43 -5.73 12.95
N ASP A 411 16.39 -6.51 13.25
CA ASP A 411 15.00 -6.03 13.31
C ASP A 411 14.80 -4.88 14.30
N ALA A 412 15.48 -4.96 15.45
CA ALA A 412 15.43 -3.93 16.48
C ALA A 412 15.93 -2.55 16.04
N TRP A 413 16.57 -2.43 14.88
CA TRP A 413 17.16 -1.18 14.39
C TRP A 413 16.33 -0.51 13.28
N LEU A 414 15.06 -0.83 13.18
CA LEU A 414 14.17 -0.24 12.17
C LEU A 414 14.74 -0.36 10.75
N LYS A 415 14.92 -1.58 10.25
CA LYS A 415 15.52 -1.91 8.93
C LYS A 415 15.05 -0.99 7.79
N VAL A 416 13.77 -0.62 7.79
CA VAL A 416 13.18 0.27 6.77
C VAL A 416 13.88 1.64 6.74
N ALA A 417 14.21 2.20 7.90
CA ALA A 417 14.88 3.51 7.96
C ALA A 417 16.29 3.44 7.36
N TRP A 418 17.03 2.37 7.62
CA TRP A 418 18.35 2.13 7.03
C TRP A 418 18.26 1.90 5.52
N GLY A 419 17.28 1.13 5.04
CA GLY A 419 17.05 0.94 3.62
C GLY A 419 16.81 2.28 2.90
N VAL A 420 15.95 3.13 3.45
CA VAL A 420 15.70 4.49 2.92
C VAL A 420 16.96 5.35 2.95
N ALA A 421 17.65 5.41 4.10
CA ALA A 421 18.81 6.28 4.29
C ALA A 421 19.97 5.90 3.37
N VAL A 422 20.30 4.60 3.30
CA VAL A 422 21.38 4.11 2.44
C VAL A 422 21.03 4.23 0.96
N GLY A 423 19.78 3.92 0.57
CA GLY A 423 19.32 4.14 -0.80
C GLY A 423 19.47 5.62 -1.23
N ALA A 424 19.04 6.54 -0.37
CA ALA A 424 19.18 7.98 -0.61
C ALA A 424 20.65 8.43 -0.69
N ALA A 425 21.47 8.07 0.30
CA ALA A 425 22.87 8.48 0.38
C ALA A 425 23.70 7.92 -0.77
N ALA A 426 23.57 6.60 -1.06
CA ALA A 426 24.24 5.95 -2.17
C ALA A 426 23.86 6.61 -3.50
N TYR A 427 22.58 6.93 -3.70
CA TYR A 427 22.15 7.60 -4.92
C TYR A 427 22.77 8.98 -5.08
N LEU A 428 22.80 9.80 -4.04
CA LEU A 428 23.42 11.14 -4.11
C LEU A 428 24.89 11.08 -4.44
N VAL A 429 25.62 10.08 -3.95
CA VAL A 429 27.05 9.86 -4.28
C VAL A 429 27.21 9.37 -5.71
N LEU A 430 26.50 8.30 -6.07
CA LEU A 430 26.63 7.66 -7.39
C LEU A 430 26.16 8.57 -8.52
N ALA A 431 25.12 9.38 -8.32
CA ALA A 431 24.66 10.34 -9.31
C ALA A 431 25.73 11.41 -9.60
N ARG A 432 26.43 11.92 -8.57
CA ARG A 432 27.54 12.87 -8.76
C ARG A 432 28.71 12.24 -9.55
N ILE A 433 29.06 10.99 -9.26
CA ILE A 433 30.08 10.25 -10.00
C ILE A 433 29.64 10.07 -11.46
N GLN A 434 28.40 9.67 -11.70
CA GLN A 434 27.86 9.50 -13.04
C GLN A 434 27.90 10.81 -13.84
N ASP A 435 27.53 11.93 -13.23
CA ASP A 435 27.59 13.26 -13.87
C ASP A 435 29.02 13.68 -14.18
N SER A 436 30.00 13.37 -13.32
CA SER A 436 31.42 13.68 -13.58
C SER A 436 32.03 12.87 -14.72
N LEU A 437 31.52 11.67 -14.96
CA LEU A 437 31.98 10.78 -16.05
C LEU A 437 31.27 11.04 -17.40
N GLY A 438 30.06 11.65 -17.37
CA GLY A 438 29.21 11.85 -18.54
C GLY A 438 29.79 12.75 -19.64
N PRO A 439 30.42 13.91 -19.36
CA PRO A 439 30.95 14.81 -20.38
C PRO A 439 32.16 14.26 -21.16
N GLN A 440 32.98 13.42 -20.54
CA GLN A 440 34.21 12.89 -21.18
C GLN A 440 33.93 11.80 -22.22
N THR A 441 32.86 11.03 -22.03
CA THR A 441 32.50 9.95 -22.98
C THR A 441 31.88 10.47 -24.28
N GLU A 442 31.23 11.62 -24.26
CA GLU A 442 30.60 12.24 -25.43
C GLU A 442 31.60 12.99 -26.29
N SER A 443 32.63 13.64 -25.70
CA SER A 443 33.73 14.28 -26.40
C SER A 443 34.67 13.26 -27.05
N ALA A 444 34.97 12.14 -26.38
CA ALA A 444 35.78 11.07 -26.91
C ALA A 444 35.14 10.35 -28.13
N ARG A 445 33.81 10.29 -28.19
CA ARG A 445 33.08 9.72 -29.33
C ARG A 445 33.01 10.67 -30.53
N ARG A 446 33.04 11.97 -30.35
CA ARG A 446 33.08 12.96 -31.45
C ARG A 446 34.46 12.98 -32.14
N THR A 447 35.52 12.71 -31.40
CA THR A 447 36.90 12.65 -31.95
C THR A 447 37.23 11.32 -32.66
N SER A 448 36.43 10.27 -32.52
CA SER A 448 36.63 8.99 -33.18
C SER A 448 35.89 8.83 -34.51
N TYR A 449 35.13 9.83 -34.96
CA TYR A 449 34.40 9.88 -36.23
C TYR A 449 34.71 11.13 -37.06
N GLY A 450 35.85 11.79 -36.78
CA GLY A 450 36.41 12.87 -37.58
C GLY A 450 37.54 12.41 -38.49
#